data_6785276c15d12e13b39b9bfe2a76e697
#
_entry.id   6785276c15d12e13b39b9bfe2a76e697
#
_cell.length_a   1.000
_cell.length_b   1.000
_cell.length_c   1.000
_cell.angle_alpha   90.00
_cell.angle_beta   90.00
_cell.angle_gamma   90.00
#
_symmetry.space_group_name_H-M   'P 1'
#
loop_
_entity.id
_entity.type
_entity.pdbx_description
1 polymer ?
#
loop_
_entity_poly.entity_id
_entity_poly.type
_entity_poly.pdbx_seq_one_letter_code
_entity_poly.pdbx_strand_id
1 'polypeptide(L)'
;MKRAIIIGASSGIGYELAIQLAALGYQLGLMARREACLTELSHLLPGDHFVQTIDLIDADAARTQLADLIVQMGDVELIVVNSGVGASEKQLDWNIESEMIDVNVRGFTAMSMDAMNYFVQRGGGHLVGVSSVAAHFSGGLALTYHATKAFVSSYLNGMRSRAARSRLPITITTVEPGFIDTPMLETKPMWTAPVEKAVTQIVKAIINKKGHVYITKRWVVVAILFYILPNWLIRKFV
;
A
#
# COMPACT_ATOMS: atom_id res chain seq x y z
N MET A 1 -12.53 -19.06 8.38
CA MET A 1 -12.71 -17.58 8.43
C MET A 1 -11.58 -16.97 7.60
N LYS A 2 -11.85 -15.99 6.74
CA LYS A 2 -10.81 -15.31 5.96
C LYS A 2 -10.05 -14.35 6.85
N ARG A 3 -8.71 -14.30 6.73
CA ARG A 3 -7.88 -13.41 7.54
C ARG A 3 -6.99 -12.54 6.68
N ALA A 4 -6.94 -11.25 7.03
CA ALA A 4 -6.12 -10.27 6.32
C ALA A 4 -5.34 -9.38 7.29
N ILE A 5 -4.12 -9.01 6.93
CA ILE A 5 -3.32 -8.00 7.63
C ILE A 5 -3.28 -6.74 6.77
N ILE A 6 -3.50 -5.58 7.40
CA ILE A 6 -3.41 -4.27 6.75
C ILE A 6 -2.34 -3.44 7.47
N ILE A 7 -1.21 -3.23 6.81
CA ILE A 7 -0.12 -2.38 7.30
C ILE A 7 -0.38 -0.96 6.81
N GLY A 8 -0.60 -0.02 7.76
CA GLY A 8 -1.05 1.34 7.47
C GLY A 8 -2.57 1.51 7.59
N ALA A 9 -3.19 0.88 8.59
CA ALA A 9 -4.65 0.87 8.78
C ALA A 9 -5.21 2.09 9.52
N SER A 10 -4.38 2.98 10.07
CA SER A 10 -4.85 4.03 10.98
C SER A 10 -5.52 5.24 10.30
N SER A 11 -5.50 5.36 8.98
CA SER A 11 -6.16 6.45 8.24
C SER A 11 -6.26 6.17 6.73
N GLY A 12 -7.04 7.00 6.02
CA GLY A 12 -7.11 7.03 4.56
C GLY A 12 -7.51 5.70 3.93
N ILE A 13 -6.75 5.26 2.92
CA ILE A 13 -7.05 4.04 2.17
C ILE A 13 -7.06 2.80 3.09
N GLY A 14 -6.07 2.68 3.99
CA GLY A 14 -5.96 1.50 4.86
C GLY A 14 -7.11 1.41 5.87
N TYR A 15 -7.56 2.54 6.41
CA TYR A 15 -8.70 2.62 7.32
C TYR A 15 -10.00 2.18 6.63
N GLU A 16 -10.28 2.76 5.49
CA GLU A 16 -11.48 2.41 4.72
C GLU A 16 -11.43 0.97 4.18
N LEU A 17 -10.22 0.48 3.83
CA LEU A 17 -10.04 -0.91 3.42
C LEU A 17 -10.36 -1.88 4.56
N ALA A 18 -10.02 -1.54 5.80
CA ALA A 18 -10.38 -2.33 6.97
C ALA A 18 -11.91 -2.42 7.11
N ILE A 19 -12.63 -1.30 6.98
CA ILE A 19 -14.10 -1.27 7.04
C ILE A 19 -14.70 -2.21 5.97
N GLN A 20 -14.28 -2.05 4.72
CA GLN A 20 -14.87 -2.83 3.62
C GLN A 20 -14.49 -4.33 3.67
N LEU A 21 -13.28 -4.68 4.11
CA LEU A 21 -12.90 -6.09 4.25
C LEU A 21 -13.59 -6.75 5.45
N ALA A 22 -13.73 -6.05 6.58
CA ALA A 22 -14.47 -6.56 7.74
C ALA A 22 -15.95 -6.81 7.38
N ALA A 23 -16.58 -5.90 6.63
CA ALA A 23 -17.95 -6.09 6.12
C ALA A 23 -18.09 -7.31 5.18
N LEU A 24 -16.98 -7.76 4.56
CA LEU A 24 -16.93 -9.00 3.75
C LEU A 24 -16.57 -10.24 4.57
N GLY A 25 -16.54 -10.14 5.90
CA GLY A 25 -16.30 -11.25 6.83
C GLY A 25 -14.83 -11.60 7.04
N TYR A 26 -13.90 -10.69 6.73
CA TYR A 26 -12.49 -10.87 7.08
C TYR A 26 -12.26 -10.55 8.57
N GLN A 27 -11.53 -11.42 9.26
CA GLN A 27 -10.88 -11.08 10.51
C GLN A 27 -9.56 -10.35 10.18
N LEU A 28 -9.34 -9.20 10.79
CA LEU A 28 -8.25 -8.30 10.41
C LEU A 28 -7.16 -8.24 11.47
N GLY A 29 -5.91 -8.15 11.02
CA GLY A 29 -4.77 -7.65 11.74
C GLY A 29 -4.50 -6.21 11.30
N LEU A 30 -4.69 -5.27 12.19
CA LEU A 30 -4.56 -3.83 11.93
C LEU A 30 -3.21 -3.35 12.44
N MET A 31 -2.36 -2.84 11.53
CA MET A 31 -1.00 -2.41 11.87
C MET A 31 -0.78 -0.94 11.48
N ALA A 32 -0.30 -0.11 12.39
CA ALA A 32 0.18 1.26 12.15
C ALA A 32 0.91 1.81 13.39
N ARG A 33 1.48 3.02 13.29
CA ARG A 33 2.15 3.71 14.41
C ARG A 33 1.19 4.16 15.52
N ARG A 34 -0.03 4.57 15.15
CA ARG A 34 -1.02 5.19 16.07
C ARG A 34 -1.94 4.12 16.65
N GLU A 35 -1.56 3.57 17.79
CA GLU A 35 -2.30 2.50 18.47
C GLU A 35 -3.75 2.91 18.81
N ALA A 36 -3.96 4.11 19.35
CA ALA A 36 -5.29 4.60 19.70
C ALA A 36 -6.26 4.57 18.47
N CYS A 37 -5.78 4.99 17.29
CA CYS A 37 -6.58 4.95 16.07
C CYS A 37 -6.90 3.51 15.63
N LEU A 38 -5.98 2.56 15.84
CA LEU A 38 -6.21 1.15 15.52
C LEU A 38 -7.22 0.51 16.45
N THR A 39 -7.13 0.82 17.74
CA THR A 39 -8.05 0.33 18.78
C THR A 39 -9.45 0.85 18.53
N GLU A 40 -9.60 2.16 18.27
CA GLU A 40 -10.88 2.75 17.90
C GLU A 40 -11.46 2.09 16.64
N LEU A 41 -10.66 1.94 15.60
CA LEU A 41 -11.09 1.26 14.37
C LEU A 41 -11.54 -0.18 14.67
N SER A 42 -10.77 -0.94 15.44
CA SER A 42 -11.13 -2.32 15.76
C SER A 42 -12.47 -2.46 16.48
N HIS A 43 -12.82 -1.50 17.33
CA HIS A 43 -14.12 -1.45 18.02
C HIS A 43 -15.28 -1.05 17.10
N LEU A 44 -15.02 -0.33 16.02
CA LEU A 44 -16.04 0.05 15.03
C LEU A 44 -16.34 -1.08 14.04
N LEU A 45 -15.45 -2.04 13.90
CA LEU A 45 -15.60 -3.13 12.95
C LEU A 45 -16.42 -4.30 13.53
N PRO A 46 -17.20 -5.04 12.71
CA PRO A 46 -17.93 -6.21 13.16
C PRO A 46 -17.00 -7.39 13.45
N GLY A 47 -17.07 -7.96 14.64
CA GLY A 47 -16.28 -9.12 15.07
C GLY A 47 -14.99 -8.75 15.81
N ASP A 48 -14.16 -9.74 16.07
CA ASP A 48 -12.90 -9.56 16.79
C ASP A 48 -11.75 -9.39 15.83
N HIS A 49 -10.92 -8.37 16.07
CA HIS A 49 -9.76 -8.00 15.25
C HIS A 49 -8.50 -7.90 16.11
N PHE A 50 -7.35 -8.06 15.48
CA PHE A 50 -6.05 -7.93 16.11
C PHE A 50 -5.47 -6.54 15.85
N VAL A 51 -4.84 -5.96 16.85
CA VAL A 51 -4.16 -4.66 16.76
C VAL A 51 -2.69 -4.85 17.10
N GLN A 52 -1.80 -4.33 16.26
CA GLN A 52 -0.36 -4.35 16.48
C GLN A 52 0.25 -3.01 16.08
N THR A 53 0.91 -2.35 17.03
CA THR A 53 1.69 -1.14 16.72
C THR A 53 2.93 -1.50 15.93
N ILE A 54 3.22 -0.71 14.87
CA ILE A 54 4.38 -0.92 14.00
C ILE A 54 4.93 0.41 13.51
N ASP A 55 6.26 0.57 13.52
CA ASP A 55 6.94 1.67 12.84
C ASP A 55 7.86 1.11 11.75
N LEU A 56 7.63 1.50 10.51
CA LEU A 56 8.40 1.01 9.36
C LEU A 56 9.80 1.64 9.23
N ILE A 57 10.09 2.69 10.01
CA ILE A 57 11.46 3.26 10.11
C ILE A 57 12.39 2.23 10.75
N ASP A 58 11.93 1.57 11.80
CA ASP A 58 12.63 0.41 12.38
C ASP A 58 12.19 -0.88 11.68
N ALA A 59 12.80 -1.16 10.54
CA ALA A 59 12.42 -2.29 9.70
C ALA A 59 12.62 -3.65 10.40
N ASP A 60 13.59 -3.80 11.30
CA ASP A 60 13.85 -5.07 11.97
C ASP A 60 12.82 -5.35 13.08
N ALA A 61 12.48 -4.33 13.88
CA ALA A 61 11.37 -4.43 14.82
C ALA A 61 10.04 -4.67 14.08
N ALA A 62 9.81 -3.97 12.97
CA ALA A 62 8.60 -4.15 12.15
C ALA A 62 8.44 -5.58 11.62
N ARG A 63 9.53 -6.23 11.20
CA ARG A 63 9.53 -7.63 10.74
C ARG A 63 9.14 -8.58 11.87
N THR A 64 9.69 -8.38 13.06
CA THR A 64 9.34 -9.17 14.25
C THR A 64 7.84 -9.02 14.58
N GLN A 65 7.34 -7.78 14.62
CA GLN A 65 5.94 -7.47 14.90
C GLN A 65 4.97 -8.08 13.86
N LEU A 66 5.34 -8.09 12.58
CA LEU A 66 4.56 -8.76 11.54
C LEU A 66 4.53 -10.28 11.75
N ALA A 67 5.67 -10.90 12.06
CA ALA A 67 5.76 -12.33 12.33
C ALA A 67 4.92 -12.73 13.55
N ASP A 68 5.00 -11.97 14.64
CA ASP A 68 4.22 -12.20 15.86
C ASP A 68 2.70 -12.09 15.59
N LEU A 69 2.28 -11.09 14.83
CA LEU A 69 0.87 -10.94 14.45
C LEU A 69 0.38 -12.09 13.57
N ILE A 70 1.19 -12.56 12.61
CA ILE A 70 0.86 -13.73 11.79
C ILE A 70 0.69 -14.97 12.67
N VAL A 71 1.56 -15.19 13.66
CA VAL A 71 1.45 -16.31 14.60
C VAL A 71 0.16 -16.20 15.43
N GLN A 72 -0.16 -15.02 15.96
CA GLN A 72 -1.39 -14.79 16.73
C GLN A 72 -2.66 -15.03 15.90
N MET A 73 -2.65 -14.56 14.66
CA MET A 73 -3.78 -14.73 13.74
C MET A 73 -3.90 -16.16 13.17
N GLY A 74 -2.78 -16.87 13.06
CA GLY A 74 -2.73 -18.18 12.41
C GLY A 74 -2.72 -18.09 10.88
N ASP A 75 -3.71 -18.67 10.19
CA ASP A 75 -3.74 -18.77 8.73
C ASP A 75 -4.17 -17.44 8.06
N VAL A 76 -3.22 -16.59 7.66
CA VAL A 76 -3.47 -15.32 6.98
C VAL A 76 -3.39 -15.51 5.46
N GLU A 77 -4.45 -15.16 4.73
CA GLU A 77 -4.50 -15.32 3.28
C GLU A 77 -4.19 -14.04 2.47
N LEU A 78 -4.29 -12.87 3.11
CA LEU A 78 -4.11 -11.57 2.48
C LEU A 78 -3.24 -10.66 3.35
N ILE A 79 -2.20 -10.09 2.79
CA ILE A 79 -1.40 -9.03 3.43
C ILE A 79 -1.35 -7.82 2.51
N VAL A 80 -1.76 -6.67 3.06
CA VAL A 80 -1.78 -5.39 2.35
C VAL A 80 -0.72 -4.46 2.94
N VAL A 81 0.29 -4.12 2.15
CA VAL A 81 1.30 -3.12 2.50
C VAL A 81 0.84 -1.78 1.92
N ASN A 82 0.11 -1.03 2.74
CA ASN A 82 -0.47 0.27 2.37
C ASN A 82 0.28 1.46 2.97
N SER A 83 1.05 1.25 4.04
CA SER A 83 1.84 2.33 4.66
C SER A 83 2.69 3.07 3.64
N GLY A 84 2.71 4.38 3.78
CA GLY A 84 3.55 5.26 2.99
C GLY A 84 3.42 6.68 3.50
N VAL A 85 4.47 7.44 3.35
CA VAL A 85 4.52 8.88 3.63
C VAL A 85 4.82 9.64 2.35
N GLY A 86 4.37 10.88 2.28
CA GLY A 86 4.63 11.77 1.16
C GLY A 86 4.74 13.19 1.67
N ALA A 87 5.62 13.94 1.08
CA ALA A 87 5.78 15.37 1.30
C ALA A 87 5.98 16.09 -0.04
N SER A 88 5.59 17.35 -0.07
CA SER A 88 5.82 18.25 -1.20
C SER A 88 6.50 19.50 -0.65
N GLU A 89 7.78 19.63 -0.88
CA GLU A 89 8.62 20.67 -0.28
C GLU A 89 9.22 21.59 -1.34
N LYS A 90 9.20 22.89 -1.04
CA LYS A 90 9.91 23.89 -1.88
C LYS A 90 11.42 23.87 -1.69
N GLN A 91 11.86 23.43 -0.52
CA GLN A 91 13.27 23.25 -0.18
C GLN A 91 13.51 21.81 0.20
N LEU A 92 14.61 21.24 -0.28
CA LEU A 92 14.97 19.86 0.06
C LEU A 92 15.42 19.79 1.52
N ASP A 93 14.77 18.96 2.31
CA ASP A 93 15.11 18.67 3.70
C ASP A 93 15.47 17.19 3.83
N TRP A 94 16.71 16.92 4.22
CA TRP A 94 17.22 15.54 4.34
C TRP A 94 16.40 14.69 5.31
N ASN A 95 15.87 15.23 6.39
CA ASN A 95 15.10 14.45 7.36
C ASN A 95 13.78 13.94 6.74
N ILE A 96 13.11 14.81 5.97
CA ILE A 96 11.87 14.46 5.25
C ILE A 96 12.15 13.45 4.14
N GLU A 97 13.20 13.69 3.35
CA GLU A 97 13.59 12.78 2.26
C GLU A 97 14.02 11.40 2.80
N SER A 98 14.78 11.37 3.90
CA SER A 98 15.23 10.15 4.57
C SER A 98 14.05 9.35 5.13
N GLU A 99 13.11 10.00 5.83
CA GLU A 99 11.91 9.32 6.33
C GLU A 99 11.10 8.67 5.18
N MET A 100 10.96 9.37 4.06
CA MET A 100 10.27 8.79 2.89
C MET A 100 11.00 7.56 2.35
N ILE A 101 12.32 7.55 2.31
CA ILE A 101 13.12 6.39 1.90
C ILE A 101 12.95 5.25 2.89
N ASP A 102 13.07 5.54 4.19
CA ASP A 102 12.98 4.51 5.23
C ASP A 102 11.59 3.85 5.25
N VAL A 103 10.51 4.62 5.19
CA VAL A 103 9.15 4.08 5.21
C VAL A 103 8.77 3.45 3.86
N ASN A 104 8.92 4.18 2.75
CA ASN A 104 8.38 3.78 1.46
C ASN A 104 9.26 2.78 0.70
N VAL A 105 10.57 2.71 1.02
CA VAL A 105 11.50 1.79 0.35
C VAL A 105 11.92 0.68 1.31
N ARG A 106 12.64 1.02 2.38
CA ARG A 106 13.20 0.05 3.32
C ARG A 106 12.10 -0.73 4.05
N GLY A 107 11.17 -0.03 4.70
CA GLY A 107 10.07 -0.63 5.43
C GLY A 107 9.11 -1.40 4.50
N PHE A 108 8.76 -0.81 3.35
CA PHE A 108 7.95 -1.49 2.33
C PHE A 108 8.60 -2.80 1.85
N THR A 109 9.91 -2.77 1.58
CA THR A 109 10.67 -3.96 1.16
C THR A 109 10.63 -5.04 2.22
N ALA A 110 10.90 -4.69 3.49
CA ALA A 110 10.89 -5.62 4.61
C ALA A 110 9.54 -6.32 4.75
N MET A 111 8.45 -5.56 4.80
CA MET A 111 7.09 -6.11 4.94
C MET A 111 6.69 -6.99 3.75
N SER A 112 7.00 -6.55 2.53
CA SER A 112 6.64 -7.30 1.33
C SER A 112 7.45 -8.59 1.18
N MET A 113 8.73 -8.56 1.58
CA MET A 113 9.60 -9.72 1.57
C MET A 113 9.13 -10.79 2.59
N ASP A 114 8.83 -10.36 3.81
CA ASP A 114 8.37 -11.28 4.85
C ASP A 114 6.98 -11.84 4.55
N ALA A 115 6.07 -11.03 4.00
CA ALA A 115 4.78 -11.51 3.49
C ALA A 115 4.95 -12.56 2.38
N MET A 116 5.86 -12.31 1.42
CA MET A 116 6.14 -13.28 0.36
C MET A 116 6.73 -14.60 0.89
N ASN A 117 7.68 -14.52 1.84
CA ASN A 117 8.29 -15.70 2.46
C ASN A 117 7.23 -16.51 3.23
N TYR A 118 6.36 -15.83 3.98
CA TYR A 118 5.24 -16.44 4.66
C TYR A 118 4.31 -17.17 3.66
N PHE A 119 3.92 -16.54 2.57
CA PHE A 119 3.05 -17.16 1.57
C PHE A 119 3.70 -18.35 0.85
N VAL A 120 5.02 -18.33 0.66
CA VAL A 120 5.74 -19.51 0.14
C VAL A 120 5.68 -20.66 1.13
N GLN A 121 5.90 -20.43 2.43
CA GLN A 121 5.81 -21.44 3.49
C GLN A 121 4.37 -21.95 3.68
N ARG A 122 3.39 -21.06 3.61
CA ARG A 122 1.96 -21.37 3.69
C ARG A 122 1.46 -22.16 2.47
N GLY A 123 2.15 -22.13 1.35
CA GLY A 123 1.73 -22.76 0.08
C GLY A 123 0.77 -21.92 -0.77
N GLY A 124 0.65 -20.63 -0.51
CA GLY A 124 -0.17 -19.70 -1.29
C GLY A 124 -0.61 -18.48 -0.50
N GLY A 125 -1.12 -17.46 -1.18
CA GLY A 125 -1.61 -16.24 -0.53
C GLY A 125 -1.71 -15.05 -1.48
N HIS A 126 -2.03 -13.87 -0.93
CA HIS A 126 -2.21 -12.67 -1.72
C HIS A 126 -1.50 -11.48 -1.07
N LEU A 127 -0.44 -10.98 -1.71
CA LEU A 127 0.23 -9.74 -1.34
C LEU A 127 -0.33 -8.58 -2.17
N VAL A 128 -0.75 -7.52 -1.49
CA VAL A 128 -1.18 -6.26 -2.11
C VAL A 128 -0.24 -5.15 -1.68
N GLY A 129 0.36 -4.45 -2.62
CA GLY A 129 1.18 -3.28 -2.34
C GLY A 129 0.56 -2.01 -2.93
N VAL A 130 0.54 -0.94 -2.14
CA VAL A 130 -0.02 0.35 -2.55
C VAL A 130 1.11 1.29 -2.99
N SER A 131 1.22 1.46 -4.30
CA SER A 131 2.09 2.43 -4.95
C SER A 131 1.33 3.76 -5.20
N SER A 132 1.47 4.34 -6.36
CA SER A 132 0.78 5.54 -6.83
C SER A 132 0.95 5.70 -8.34
N VAL A 133 0.05 6.45 -8.99
CA VAL A 133 0.29 6.94 -10.36
C VAL A 133 1.53 7.85 -10.44
N ALA A 134 1.97 8.43 -9.32
CA ALA A 134 3.22 9.15 -9.19
C ALA A 134 4.48 8.32 -9.54
N ALA A 135 4.35 7.00 -9.61
CA ALA A 135 5.41 6.10 -10.07
C ALA A 135 5.81 6.30 -11.55
N HIS A 136 4.94 6.91 -12.34
CA HIS A 136 5.11 7.01 -13.81
C HIS A 136 5.68 8.35 -14.28
N PHE A 137 5.86 9.32 -13.38
CA PHE A 137 6.44 10.62 -13.71
C PHE A 137 7.22 11.20 -12.53
N SER A 138 8.02 12.24 -12.79
CA SER A 138 8.84 12.89 -11.76
C SER A 138 8.35 14.31 -11.55
N GLY A 139 7.89 14.62 -10.33
CA GLY A 139 7.47 15.96 -9.94
C GLY A 139 8.58 16.72 -9.21
N GLY A 140 8.77 18.00 -9.55
CA GLY A 140 9.84 18.81 -8.99
C GLY A 140 9.70 19.16 -7.50
N LEU A 141 8.47 19.06 -6.95
CA LEU A 141 8.18 19.36 -5.55
C LEU A 141 8.10 18.12 -4.64
N ALA A 142 8.14 16.91 -5.20
CA ALA A 142 7.98 15.66 -4.45
C ALA A 142 8.94 14.59 -4.99
N LEU A 143 10.21 14.92 -5.12
CA LEU A 143 11.24 14.11 -5.79
C LEU A 143 11.29 12.69 -5.24
N THR A 144 11.56 12.56 -3.95
CA THR A 144 11.70 11.26 -3.29
C THR A 144 10.39 10.50 -3.26
N TYR A 145 9.25 11.16 -3.08
CA TYR A 145 7.96 10.48 -3.15
C TYR A 145 7.77 9.76 -4.50
N HIS A 146 7.97 10.47 -5.62
CA HIS A 146 7.87 9.87 -6.97
C HIS A 146 8.84 8.71 -7.14
N ALA A 147 10.11 8.90 -6.76
CA ALA A 147 11.14 7.88 -6.86
C ALA A 147 10.80 6.64 -6.02
N THR A 148 10.30 6.83 -4.77
CA THR A 148 9.90 5.72 -3.90
C THR A 148 8.70 4.96 -4.46
N LYS A 149 7.72 5.64 -5.06
CA LYS A 149 6.56 4.98 -5.67
C LYS A 149 6.93 4.23 -6.96
N ALA A 150 7.88 4.74 -7.75
CA ALA A 150 8.47 4.01 -8.87
C ALA A 150 9.20 2.74 -8.39
N PHE A 151 9.97 2.84 -7.29
CA PHE A 151 10.58 1.68 -6.64
C PHE A 151 9.51 0.64 -6.25
N VAL A 152 8.46 1.04 -5.55
CA VAL A 152 7.38 0.14 -5.10
C VAL A 152 6.75 -0.60 -6.28
N SER A 153 6.40 0.11 -7.36
CA SER A 153 5.80 -0.50 -8.57
C SER A 153 6.75 -1.50 -9.22
N SER A 154 8.03 -1.14 -9.36
CA SER A 154 9.07 -2.02 -9.92
C SER A 154 9.30 -3.25 -9.05
N TYR A 155 9.39 -3.06 -7.71
CA TYR A 155 9.62 -4.14 -6.76
C TYR A 155 8.47 -5.16 -6.76
N LEU A 156 7.22 -4.70 -6.76
CA LEU A 156 6.04 -5.57 -6.85
C LEU A 156 5.97 -6.33 -8.19
N ASN A 157 6.41 -5.71 -9.28
CA ASN A 157 6.51 -6.39 -10.57
C ASN A 157 7.56 -7.52 -10.53
N GLY A 158 8.72 -7.29 -9.92
CA GLY A 158 9.73 -8.32 -9.64
C GLY A 158 9.18 -9.45 -8.77
N MET A 159 8.45 -9.11 -7.70
CA MET A 159 7.78 -10.10 -6.83
C MET A 159 6.75 -10.95 -7.59
N ARG A 160 5.99 -10.36 -8.51
CA ARG A 160 5.05 -11.10 -9.37
C ARG A 160 5.79 -12.13 -10.24
N SER A 161 6.92 -11.75 -10.82
CA SER A 161 7.78 -12.68 -11.57
C SER A 161 8.33 -13.81 -10.70
N ARG A 162 8.71 -13.50 -9.44
CA ARG A 162 9.15 -14.50 -8.46
C ARG A 162 8.01 -15.44 -8.05
N ALA A 163 6.82 -14.92 -7.79
CA ALA A 163 5.64 -15.71 -7.47
C ALA A 163 5.29 -16.69 -8.61
N ALA A 164 5.33 -16.25 -9.85
CA ALA A 164 5.08 -17.11 -11.00
C ALA A 164 6.09 -18.28 -11.10
N ARG A 165 7.36 -18.04 -10.74
CA ARG A 165 8.40 -19.10 -10.73
C ARG A 165 8.22 -20.12 -9.60
N SER A 166 7.59 -19.75 -8.49
CA SER A 166 7.36 -20.65 -7.35
C SER A 166 6.35 -21.75 -7.66
N ARG A 167 5.52 -21.59 -8.69
CA ARG A 167 4.39 -22.45 -9.05
C ARG A 167 3.34 -22.60 -7.95
N LEU A 168 3.40 -21.77 -6.91
CA LEU A 168 2.40 -21.70 -5.85
C LEU A 168 1.29 -20.71 -6.22
N PRO A 169 0.07 -20.88 -5.69
CA PRO A 169 -1.03 -19.97 -5.91
C PRO A 169 -0.85 -18.64 -5.12
N ILE A 170 0.23 -17.91 -5.42
CA ILE A 170 0.55 -16.62 -4.83
C ILE A 170 0.17 -15.53 -5.82
N THR A 171 -0.68 -14.62 -5.39
CA THR A 171 -1.08 -13.43 -6.15
C THR A 171 -0.34 -12.20 -5.63
N ILE A 172 0.16 -11.37 -6.55
CA ILE A 172 0.74 -10.06 -6.20
C ILE A 172 -0.08 -8.99 -6.91
N THR A 173 -0.73 -8.11 -6.16
CA THR A 173 -1.48 -6.96 -6.70
C THR A 173 -0.72 -5.66 -6.45
N THR A 174 -0.44 -4.92 -7.51
CA THR A 174 0.01 -3.53 -7.43
C THR A 174 -1.20 -2.61 -7.55
N VAL A 175 -1.43 -1.78 -6.55
CA VAL A 175 -2.48 -0.75 -6.56
C VAL A 175 -1.81 0.59 -6.79
N GLU A 176 -2.24 1.31 -7.81
CA GLU A 176 -1.73 2.65 -8.15
C GLU A 176 -2.85 3.69 -8.09
N PRO A 177 -3.07 4.28 -6.90
CA PRO A 177 -4.02 5.37 -6.74
C PRO A 177 -3.52 6.65 -7.42
N GLY A 178 -4.46 7.43 -7.99
CA GLY A 178 -4.26 8.85 -8.22
C GLY A 178 -4.61 9.66 -6.98
N PHE A 179 -5.15 10.87 -7.15
CA PHE A 179 -5.56 11.69 -6.03
C PHE A 179 -6.80 11.11 -5.34
N ILE A 180 -6.65 10.74 -4.06
CA ILE A 180 -7.70 10.21 -3.19
C ILE A 180 -7.84 11.15 -1.99
N ASP A 181 -9.08 11.48 -1.63
CA ASP A 181 -9.41 12.33 -0.49
C ASP A 181 -9.03 11.63 0.84
N THR A 182 -7.81 11.85 1.26
CA THR A 182 -7.20 11.28 2.47
C THR A 182 -6.42 12.35 3.22
N PRO A 183 -6.10 12.16 4.52
CA PRO A 183 -5.29 13.10 5.29
C PRO A 183 -3.89 13.39 4.71
N MET A 184 -3.39 12.57 3.81
CA MET A 184 -2.12 12.79 3.12
C MET A 184 -2.22 13.88 2.06
N LEU A 185 -3.41 14.22 1.61
CA LEU A 185 -3.64 15.18 0.53
C LEU A 185 -3.96 16.56 1.10
N GLU A 186 -2.99 17.46 1.17
CA GLU A 186 -3.15 18.82 1.72
C GLU A 186 -4.13 19.69 0.92
N THR A 187 -4.18 19.49 -0.39
CA THR A 187 -5.10 20.20 -1.29
C THR A 187 -5.89 19.20 -2.10
N LYS A 188 -7.07 19.59 -2.59
CA LYS A 188 -7.92 18.72 -3.42
C LYS A 188 -7.77 19.07 -4.91
N PRO A 189 -6.78 18.50 -5.61
CA PRO A 189 -6.63 18.72 -7.04
C PRO A 189 -7.86 18.24 -7.82
N MET A 190 -7.97 18.69 -9.06
CA MET A 190 -8.97 18.16 -9.99
C MET A 190 -8.82 16.62 -10.11
N TRP A 191 -9.96 15.92 -10.11
CA TRP A 191 -10.04 14.45 -10.15
C TRP A 191 -9.74 13.74 -8.81
N THR A 192 -9.68 14.44 -7.70
CA THR A 192 -9.69 13.80 -6.38
C THR A 192 -10.93 12.91 -6.25
N ALA A 193 -10.74 11.68 -5.84
CA ALA A 193 -11.81 10.71 -5.65
C ALA A 193 -12.11 10.53 -4.15
N PRO A 194 -13.39 10.35 -3.77
CA PRO A 194 -13.74 9.93 -2.41
C PRO A 194 -13.05 8.61 -2.06
N VAL A 195 -12.57 8.49 -0.81
CA VAL A 195 -11.81 7.33 -0.35
C VAL A 195 -12.64 6.04 -0.45
N GLU A 196 -13.92 6.10 -0.11
CA GLU A 196 -14.84 4.96 -0.13
C GLU A 196 -14.95 4.38 -1.57
N LYS A 197 -15.11 5.26 -2.55
CA LYS A 197 -15.19 4.87 -3.96
C LYS A 197 -13.88 4.27 -4.47
N ALA A 198 -12.76 4.83 -4.05
CA ALA A 198 -11.44 4.34 -4.40
C ALA A 198 -11.21 2.94 -3.81
N VAL A 199 -11.50 2.77 -2.54
CA VAL A 199 -11.30 1.50 -1.82
C VAL A 199 -12.25 0.42 -2.33
N THR A 200 -13.48 0.73 -2.70
CA THR A 200 -14.37 -0.24 -3.36
C THR A 200 -13.75 -0.82 -4.65
N GLN A 201 -13.00 -0.02 -5.42
CA GLN A 201 -12.28 -0.52 -6.59
C GLN A 201 -11.07 -1.37 -6.20
N ILE A 202 -10.37 -1.02 -5.10
CA ILE A 202 -9.26 -1.81 -4.56
C ILE A 202 -9.77 -3.17 -4.09
N VAL A 203 -10.83 -3.20 -3.29
CA VAL A 203 -11.47 -4.46 -2.80
C VAL A 203 -11.89 -5.34 -3.98
N LYS A 204 -12.51 -4.76 -5.00
CA LYS A 204 -12.86 -5.50 -6.23
C LYS A 204 -11.63 -6.08 -6.94
N ALA A 205 -10.52 -5.36 -6.97
CA ALA A 205 -9.27 -5.86 -7.55
C ALA A 205 -8.67 -7.00 -6.71
N ILE A 206 -8.72 -6.91 -5.38
CA ILE A 206 -8.29 -7.96 -4.45
C ILE A 206 -9.12 -9.24 -4.65
N ILE A 207 -10.45 -9.14 -4.62
CA ILE A 207 -11.35 -10.29 -4.79
C ILE A 207 -11.11 -10.99 -6.14
N ASN A 208 -10.92 -10.20 -7.21
CA ASN A 208 -10.67 -10.72 -8.55
C ASN A 208 -9.18 -11.06 -8.82
N LYS A 209 -8.32 -11.01 -7.81
CA LYS A 209 -6.88 -11.33 -7.89
C LYS A 209 -6.18 -10.64 -9.07
N LYS A 210 -6.47 -9.34 -9.29
CA LYS A 210 -5.86 -8.54 -10.36
C LYS A 210 -4.39 -8.30 -10.05
N GLY A 211 -3.51 -8.52 -11.03
CA GLY A 211 -2.08 -8.28 -10.87
C GLY A 211 -1.72 -6.79 -10.74
N HIS A 212 -2.50 -5.91 -11.37
CA HIS A 212 -2.27 -4.46 -11.36
C HIS A 212 -3.59 -3.71 -11.52
N VAL A 213 -3.75 -2.57 -10.84
CA VAL A 213 -4.93 -1.72 -10.95
C VAL A 213 -4.63 -0.24 -10.70
N TYR A 214 -5.10 0.61 -11.60
CA TYR A 214 -5.15 2.07 -11.41
C TYR A 214 -6.43 2.49 -10.71
N ILE A 215 -6.33 3.32 -9.70
CA ILE A 215 -7.45 3.84 -8.91
C ILE A 215 -7.47 5.37 -8.97
N THR A 216 -8.45 5.99 -9.57
CA THR A 216 -9.59 5.45 -10.33
C THR A 216 -9.14 5.13 -11.76
N LYS A 217 -9.98 4.38 -12.50
CA LYS A 217 -9.63 3.88 -13.85
C LYS A 217 -9.17 4.96 -14.85
N ARG A 218 -9.61 6.21 -14.70
CA ARG A 218 -9.19 7.34 -15.56
C ARG A 218 -7.68 7.60 -15.53
N TRP A 219 -7.01 7.22 -14.43
CA TRP A 219 -5.57 7.39 -14.27
C TRP A 219 -4.74 6.46 -15.19
N VAL A 220 -5.37 5.43 -15.77
CA VAL A 220 -4.75 4.62 -16.84
C VAL A 220 -4.33 5.51 -18.01
N VAL A 221 -5.21 6.44 -18.42
CA VAL A 221 -4.93 7.35 -19.55
C VAL A 221 -3.74 8.27 -19.20
N VAL A 222 -3.70 8.78 -17.96
CA VAL A 222 -2.61 9.64 -17.50
C VAL A 222 -1.29 8.87 -17.47
N ALA A 223 -1.28 7.65 -16.91
CA ALA A 223 -0.09 6.80 -16.86
C ALA A 223 0.45 6.48 -18.26
N ILE A 224 -0.42 6.13 -19.20
CA ILE A 224 -0.04 5.87 -20.61
C ILE A 224 0.51 7.15 -21.24
N LEU A 225 -0.13 8.30 -21.00
CA LEU A 225 0.32 9.58 -21.56
C LEU A 225 1.74 9.91 -21.08
N PHE A 226 2.01 9.81 -19.78
CA PHE A 226 3.34 10.05 -19.23
C PHE A 226 4.39 9.03 -19.70
N TYR A 227 3.98 7.82 -20.05
CA TYR A 227 4.91 6.83 -20.61
C TYR A 227 5.31 7.15 -22.06
N ILE A 228 4.43 7.77 -22.85
CA ILE A 228 4.64 8.05 -24.27
C ILE A 228 5.27 9.45 -24.48
N LEU A 229 4.94 10.41 -23.62
CA LEU A 229 5.41 11.79 -23.77
C LEU A 229 6.91 11.92 -23.50
N PRO A 230 7.62 12.71 -24.29
CA PRO A 230 9.03 12.99 -24.03
C PRO A 230 9.20 13.87 -22.77
N ASN A 231 10.27 13.64 -22.02
CA ASN A 231 10.54 14.30 -20.73
C ASN A 231 10.49 15.83 -20.78
N TRP A 232 10.89 16.46 -21.90
CA TRP A 232 10.84 17.92 -22.03
C TRP A 232 9.41 18.48 -22.01
N LEU A 233 8.46 17.69 -22.47
CA LEU A 233 7.03 18.07 -22.44
C LEU A 233 6.44 17.82 -21.04
N ILE A 234 6.78 16.70 -20.42
CA ILE A 234 6.33 16.35 -19.06
C ILE A 234 6.73 17.44 -18.06
N ARG A 235 7.96 17.95 -18.14
CA ARG A 235 8.49 19.05 -17.28
C ARG A 235 7.67 20.36 -17.31
N LYS A 236 6.78 20.53 -18.26
CA LYS A 236 5.90 21.70 -18.32
C LYS A 236 4.61 21.55 -17.51
N PHE A 237 4.27 20.32 -17.12
CA PHE A 237 3.01 19.97 -16.44
C PHE A 237 3.21 19.48 -15.01
N VAL A 238 4.48 19.25 -14.57
CA VAL A 238 4.80 18.64 -13.28
C VAL A 238 5.79 19.53 -12.48
#